data_2cbe6f827c7926a8ff7e80813e1749e4
#
_entry.id   2cbe6f827c7926a8ff7e80813e1749e4
#
_cell.length_a   1.000
_cell.length_b   1.000
_cell.length_c   1.000
_cell.angle_alpha   90.00
_cell.angle_beta   90.00
_cell.angle_gamma   90.00
#
_symmetry.space_group_name_H-M   'P 1'
#
loop_
_entity.id
_entity.type
_entity.pdbx_description
1 polymer ?
#
loop_
_entity_poly.entity_id
_entity_poly.type
_entity_poly.pdbx_seq_one_letter_code
_entity_poly.pdbx_strand_id
1 'polypeptide(L)'
;LSATIRLHQIKFYRTTGVPPVERGMLMYYNLDDWKNIMTENSILDLNVAGRYADYVSAYPLPLDVVLPVFRWAVVYRNGRFLRFVNHLTHKQLQNHPFFIKSPLPNAYTVVQNGTVFGIPVRRGDLFRVEESTLENLKISTQTLAQEIQNRKVTFALYHLDSLNLTYYAVPTTRVFLPQGKG
;
A
#
# COMPACT_ATOMS: atom_id res chain seq x y z
N LEU A 1 9.66 1.24 24.52
CA LEU A 1 9.14 0.12 23.72
C LEU A 1 8.15 0.63 22.66
N SER A 2 8.10 -0.05 21.50
CA SER A 2 7.18 0.26 20.40
C SER A 2 6.49 -1.02 19.92
N ALA A 3 5.23 -0.91 19.45
CA ALA A 3 4.48 -2.01 18.85
C ALA A 3 3.91 -1.59 17.50
N THR A 4 3.85 -2.50 16.55
CA THR A 4 3.16 -2.26 15.27
C THR A 4 1.65 -2.25 15.49
N ILE A 5 0.98 -1.25 14.90
CA ILE A 5 -0.46 -1.04 15.01
C ILE A 5 -1.05 -1.03 13.60
N ARG A 6 -2.12 -1.77 13.39
CA ARG A 6 -2.89 -1.73 12.14
C ARG A 6 -4.07 -0.76 12.25
N LEU A 7 -4.53 -0.22 11.12
CA LEU A 7 -5.64 0.73 11.11
C LEU A 7 -6.91 0.22 11.80
N HIS A 8 -7.28 -1.06 11.62
CA HIS A 8 -8.43 -1.61 12.32
C HIS A 8 -8.26 -1.63 13.85
N GLN A 9 -7.02 -1.79 14.36
CA GLN A 9 -6.75 -1.73 15.80
C GLN A 9 -6.92 -0.30 16.33
N ILE A 10 -6.55 0.72 15.55
CA ILE A 10 -6.84 2.12 15.88
C ILE A 10 -8.35 2.34 15.97
N LYS A 11 -9.11 1.88 14.98
CA LYS A 11 -10.56 2.06 14.96
C LYS A 11 -11.27 1.39 16.15
N PHE A 12 -10.83 0.22 16.53
CA PHE A 12 -11.49 -0.60 17.55
C PHE A 12 -10.75 -0.65 18.89
N TYR A 13 -9.81 0.29 19.16
CA TYR A 13 -8.98 0.25 20.36
C TYR A 13 -9.76 0.21 21.67
N ARG A 14 -10.96 0.79 21.71
CA ARG A 14 -11.82 0.75 22.89
C ARG A 14 -12.31 -0.66 23.23
N THR A 15 -12.38 -1.55 22.22
CA THR A 15 -12.81 -2.95 22.39
C THR A 15 -11.61 -3.89 22.44
N THR A 16 -10.59 -3.64 21.62
CA THR A 16 -9.40 -4.54 21.50
C THR A 16 -8.30 -4.20 22.49
N GLY A 17 -8.39 -3.03 23.14
CA GLY A 17 -7.37 -2.52 24.04
C GLY A 17 -6.23 -1.79 23.30
N VAL A 18 -5.36 -1.20 24.09
CA VAL A 18 -4.15 -0.49 23.65
C VAL A 18 -2.96 -1.27 24.18
N PRO A 19 -1.95 -1.59 23.36
CA PRO A 19 -0.78 -2.34 23.83
C PRO A 19 -0.01 -1.52 24.89
N PRO A 20 0.57 -2.17 25.91
CA PRO A 20 1.28 -1.51 27.00
C PRO A 20 2.69 -1.09 26.55
N VAL A 21 2.77 -0.14 25.63
CA VAL A 21 4.01 0.40 25.05
C VAL A 21 3.97 1.93 25.05
N GLU A 22 5.13 2.57 24.87
CA GLU A 22 5.27 4.02 24.89
C GLU A 22 4.82 4.66 23.56
N ARG A 23 4.91 3.94 22.43
CA ARG A 23 4.58 4.42 21.09
C ARG A 23 3.99 3.31 20.24
N GLY A 24 3.08 3.65 19.34
CA GLY A 24 2.63 2.78 18.27
C GLY A 24 3.35 3.10 16.96
N MET A 25 3.65 2.08 16.16
CA MET A 25 4.08 2.22 14.78
C MET A 25 2.94 1.82 13.86
N LEU A 26 2.23 2.83 13.34
CA LEU A 26 1.07 2.64 12.48
C LEU A 26 1.51 2.12 11.12
N MET A 27 1.09 0.90 10.80
CA MET A 27 1.26 0.29 9.48
C MET A 27 0.19 0.85 8.51
N TYR A 28 0.54 1.92 7.77
CA TYR A 28 -0.39 2.63 6.89
C TYR A 28 -0.33 2.08 5.47
N TYR A 29 -0.58 0.79 5.36
CA TYR A 29 -0.61 0.04 4.10
C TYR A 29 -1.44 -1.25 4.23
N ASN A 30 -1.73 -1.92 3.11
CA ASN A 30 -2.66 -3.05 3.01
C ASN A 30 -4.03 -2.67 3.58
N LEU A 31 -4.56 -1.57 3.04
CA LEU A 31 -5.75 -0.91 3.56
C LEU A 31 -7.04 -1.54 3.09
N ASP A 32 -7.02 -2.21 1.93
CA ASP A 32 -8.21 -2.81 1.32
C ASP A 32 -8.03 -4.30 1.04
N ASP A 33 -9.12 -4.98 0.66
CA ASP A 33 -9.14 -6.43 0.45
C ASP A 33 -8.55 -6.80 -0.92
N TRP A 34 -7.32 -7.33 -0.93
CA TRP A 34 -6.68 -7.84 -2.14
C TRP A 34 -7.39 -9.06 -2.75
N LYS A 35 -8.24 -9.78 -2.00
CA LYS A 35 -9.01 -10.92 -2.51
C LYS A 35 -10.20 -10.49 -3.37
N ASN A 36 -10.70 -9.28 -3.13
CA ASN A 36 -11.77 -8.71 -3.92
C ASN A 36 -11.21 -8.24 -5.27
N ILE A 37 -11.69 -8.86 -6.35
CA ILE A 37 -11.27 -8.55 -7.72
C ILE A 37 -11.60 -7.12 -8.16
N MET A 38 -12.57 -6.48 -7.49
CA MET A 38 -13.01 -5.11 -7.77
C MET A 38 -12.19 -4.05 -7.04
N THR A 39 -11.34 -4.43 -6.08
CA THR A 39 -10.42 -3.49 -5.43
C THR A 39 -9.46 -2.91 -6.46
N GLU A 40 -9.28 -1.59 -6.47
CA GLU A 40 -8.37 -0.92 -7.40
C GLU A 40 -6.92 -0.96 -6.94
N ASN A 41 -6.69 -0.74 -5.64
CA ASN A 41 -5.38 -0.75 -5.01
C ASN A 41 -5.50 -1.13 -3.54
N SER A 42 -5.08 -2.34 -3.20
CA SER A 42 -5.13 -2.81 -1.80
C SER A 42 -3.94 -2.33 -0.97
N ILE A 43 -2.87 -1.82 -1.58
CA ILE A 43 -1.70 -1.33 -0.86
C ILE A 43 -2.01 -0.01 -0.15
N LEU A 44 -2.43 0.99 -0.91
CA LEU A 44 -2.69 2.35 -0.41
C LEU A 44 -3.82 3.01 -1.22
N ASP A 45 -5.03 2.92 -0.71
CA ASP A 45 -6.20 3.60 -1.23
C ASP A 45 -6.54 4.80 -0.33
N LEU A 46 -6.51 6.01 -0.90
CA LEU A 46 -6.75 7.25 -0.16
C LEU A 46 -8.19 7.37 0.35
N ASN A 47 -9.17 6.78 -0.36
CA ASN A 47 -10.56 6.79 0.07
C ASN A 47 -10.77 5.88 1.29
N VAL A 48 -10.11 4.71 1.28
CA VAL A 48 -10.11 3.81 2.44
C VAL A 48 -9.36 4.45 3.59
N ALA A 49 -8.18 5.03 3.32
CA ALA A 49 -7.35 5.72 4.29
C ALA A 49 -8.09 6.85 5.02
N GLY A 50 -8.82 7.68 4.26
CA GLY A 50 -9.60 8.80 4.81
C GLY A 50 -10.65 8.40 5.85
N ARG A 51 -11.18 7.17 5.78
CA ARG A 51 -12.15 6.66 6.78
C ARG A 51 -11.54 6.41 8.15
N TYR A 52 -10.23 6.49 8.28
CA TYR A 52 -9.51 6.25 9.54
C TYR A 52 -8.92 7.52 10.15
N ALA A 53 -8.98 8.67 9.48
CA ALA A 53 -8.38 9.91 9.93
C ALA A 53 -8.82 10.29 11.36
N ASP A 54 -10.11 10.34 11.64
CA ASP A 54 -10.66 10.67 12.97
C ASP A 54 -10.21 9.68 14.06
N TYR A 55 -10.01 8.42 13.69
CA TYR A 55 -9.54 7.41 14.66
C TYR A 55 -8.05 7.54 14.96
N VAL A 56 -7.26 8.04 14.01
CA VAL A 56 -5.83 8.30 14.20
C VAL A 56 -5.65 9.41 15.23
N SER A 57 -6.40 10.50 15.13
CA SER A 57 -6.34 11.64 16.05
C SER A 57 -6.78 11.27 17.46
N ALA A 58 -7.73 10.34 17.59
CA ALA A 58 -8.30 9.89 18.87
C ALA A 58 -7.49 8.75 19.55
N TYR A 59 -6.46 8.20 18.88
CA TYR A 59 -5.72 7.07 19.45
C TYR A 59 -4.82 7.47 20.62
N PRO A 60 -4.84 6.74 21.76
CA PRO A 60 -4.21 7.20 23.00
C PRO A 60 -2.68 7.24 22.98
N LEU A 61 -2.02 6.40 22.17
CA LEU A 61 -0.56 6.37 22.09
C LEU A 61 -0.02 7.36 21.06
N PRO A 62 1.19 7.91 21.29
CA PRO A 62 1.95 8.55 20.24
C PRO A 62 2.18 7.60 19.08
N LEU A 63 1.98 8.08 17.84
CA LEU A 63 2.14 7.26 16.65
C LEU A 63 3.33 7.72 15.82
N ASP A 64 4.16 6.76 15.41
CA ASP A 64 5.00 6.85 14.23
C ASP A 64 4.29 6.13 13.08
N VAL A 65 4.61 6.45 11.84
CA VAL A 65 3.89 5.95 10.67
C VAL A 65 4.82 5.22 9.71
N VAL A 66 4.38 4.07 9.23
CA VAL A 66 5.07 3.33 8.16
C VAL A 66 4.26 3.45 6.88
N LEU A 67 4.86 4.04 5.85
CA LEU A 67 4.29 4.20 4.52
C LEU A 67 4.84 3.15 3.54
N PRO A 68 4.01 2.65 2.61
CA PRO A 68 4.45 1.63 1.66
C PRO A 68 5.27 2.25 0.52
N VAL A 69 6.41 1.64 0.21
CA VAL A 69 7.20 1.93 -0.99
C VAL A 69 7.46 0.64 -1.75
N PHE A 70 6.38 -0.05 -2.09
CA PHE A 70 6.43 -1.30 -2.85
C PHE A 70 5.29 -1.39 -3.85
N ARG A 71 5.41 -2.37 -4.73
CA ARG A 71 4.41 -2.72 -5.73
C ARG A 71 4.36 -4.22 -5.94
N TRP A 72 3.21 -4.69 -6.38
CA TRP A 72 2.99 -6.06 -6.81
C TRP A 72 1.94 -6.16 -7.90
N ALA A 73 1.81 -7.33 -8.49
CA ALA A 73 0.58 -7.71 -9.17
C ALA A 73 -0.16 -8.75 -8.33
N VAL A 74 -1.45 -8.55 -8.14
CA VAL A 74 -2.35 -9.55 -7.57
C VAL A 74 -2.87 -10.40 -8.71
N VAL A 75 -2.67 -11.71 -8.63
CA VAL A 75 -3.07 -12.65 -9.69
C VAL A 75 -4.31 -13.40 -9.27
N TYR A 76 -5.28 -13.44 -10.17
CA TYR A 76 -6.52 -14.17 -9.97
C TYR A 76 -6.71 -15.24 -11.06
N ARG A 77 -7.30 -16.36 -10.68
CA ARG A 77 -7.76 -17.41 -11.59
C ARG A 77 -9.20 -17.74 -11.26
N ASN A 78 -10.07 -17.70 -12.27
CA ASN A 78 -11.52 -17.93 -12.10
C ASN A 78 -12.12 -17.03 -10.99
N GLY A 79 -11.71 -15.76 -10.94
CA GLY A 79 -12.17 -14.77 -9.95
C GLY A 79 -11.64 -14.98 -8.53
N ARG A 80 -10.77 -15.97 -8.29
CA ARG A 80 -10.18 -16.23 -6.96
C ARG A 80 -8.72 -15.83 -6.92
N PHE A 81 -8.30 -15.27 -5.79
CA PHE A 81 -6.90 -14.96 -5.52
C PHE A 81 -6.02 -16.21 -5.70
N LEU A 82 -4.94 -16.05 -6.44
CA LEU A 82 -3.95 -17.11 -6.68
C LEU A 82 -2.63 -16.82 -5.97
N ARG A 83 -2.03 -15.63 -6.21
CA ARG A 83 -0.74 -15.22 -5.63
C ARG A 83 -0.46 -13.74 -5.82
N PHE A 84 0.58 -13.26 -5.15
CA PHE A 84 1.25 -12.01 -5.47
C PHE A 84 2.46 -12.27 -6.37
N VAL A 85 2.79 -11.28 -7.22
CA VAL A 85 4.02 -11.22 -8.01
C VAL A 85 4.63 -9.84 -7.76
N ASN A 86 5.73 -9.81 -7.03
CA ASN A 86 6.39 -8.57 -6.64
C ASN A 86 7.04 -7.87 -7.83
N HIS A 87 7.18 -6.55 -7.73
CA HIS A 87 7.90 -5.66 -8.65
C HIS A 87 7.36 -5.58 -10.08
N LEU A 88 6.22 -6.22 -10.40
CA LEU A 88 5.60 -6.06 -11.72
C LEU A 88 5.05 -4.65 -11.91
N THR A 89 5.24 -4.12 -13.11
CA THR A 89 4.80 -2.80 -13.52
C THR A 89 3.75 -2.89 -14.63
N HIS A 90 2.94 -1.85 -14.77
CA HIS A 90 2.03 -1.69 -15.91
C HIS A 90 2.74 -1.83 -17.25
N LYS A 91 3.91 -1.17 -17.40
CA LYS A 91 4.71 -1.21 -18.64
C LYS A 91 5.14 -2.62 -19.03
N GLN A 92 5.53 -3.46 -18.06
CA GLN A 92 5.91 -4.84 -18.34
C GLN A 92 4.75 -5.66 -18.88
N LEU A 93 3.55 -5.50 -18.29
CA LEU A 93 2.36 -6.22 -18.77
C LEU A 93 1.86 -5.68 -20.10
N GLN A 94 1.82 -4.37 -20.30
CA GLN A 94 1.39 -3.74 -21.55
C GLN A 94 2.23 -4.15 -22.74
N ASN A 95 3.54 -4.33 -22.54
CA ASN A 95 4.48 -4.67 -23.61
C ASN A 95 4.66 -6.18 -23.82
N HIS A 96 3.97 -7.02 -23.03
CA HIS A 96 4.14 -8.47 -23.12
C HIS A 96 3.00 -9.10 -23.93
N PRO A 97 3.30 -9.92 -24.97
CA PRO A 97 2.28 -10.44 -25.91
C PRO A 97 1.22 -11.36 -25.29
N PHE A 98 1.45 -11.83 -24.05
CA PHE A 98 0.49 -12.67 -23.35
C PHE A 98 -0.63 -11.88 -22.67
N PHE A 99 -0.56 -10.54 -22.64
CA PHE A 99 -1.50 -9.72 -21.90
C PHE A 99 -2.26 -8.74 -22.80
N ILE A 100 -3.53 -8.55 -22.49
CA ILE A 100 -4.35 -7.44 -22.98
C ILE A 100 -4.89 -6.67 -21.78
N LYS A 101 -5.18 -5.38 -21.96
CA LYS A 101 -5.80 -4.58 -20.90
C LYS A 101 -7.18 -5.12 -20.57
N SER A 102 -7.46 -5.32 -19.29
CA SER A 102 -8.78 -5.72 -18.79
C SER A 102 -9.69 -4.48 -18.68
N PRO A 103 -11.04 -4.66 -18.74
CA PRO A 103 -11.98 -3.59 -18.35
C PRO A 103 -11.88 -3.17 -16.88
N LEU A 104 -11.36 -4.04 -16.02
CA LEU A 104 -11.15 -3.70 -14.60
C LEU A 104 -9.98 -2.72 -14.44
N PRO A 105 -10.04 -1.81 -13.46
CA PRO A 105 -8.96 -0.86 -13.18
C PRO A 105 -7.63 -1.56 -12.92
N ASN A 106 -6.56 -1.00 -13.45
CA ASN A 106 -5.18 -1.46 -13.21
C ASN A 106 -4.91 -2.94 -13.56
N ALA A 107 -5.78 -3.58 -14.37
CA ALA A 107 -5.75 -5.02 -14.60
C ALA A 107 -5.46 -5.40 -16.05
N TYR A 108 -4.93 -6.61 -16.22
CA TYR A 108 -4.55 -7.22 -17.49
C TYR A 108 -4.98 -8.66 -17.50
N THR A 109 -5.53 -9.11 -18.64
CA THR A 109 -5.98 -10.48 -18.84
C THR A 109 -4.97 -11.26 -19.67
N VAL A 110 -4.64 -12.46 -19.24
CA VAL A 110 -3.78 -13.40 -19.97
C VAL A 110 -4.55 -14.00 -21.14
N VAL A 111 -4.00 -13.91 -22.36
CA VAL A 111 -4.66 -14.40 -23.59
C VAL A 111 -4.25 -15.80 -24.02
N GLN A 112 -3.16 -16.36 -23.49
CA GLN A 112 -2.68 -17.69 -23.81
C GLN A 112 -1.98 -18.37 -22.63
N ASN A 113 -1.96 -19.70 -22.64
CA ASN A 113 -1.25 -20.48 -21.63
C ASN A 113 0.27 -20.39 -21.82
N GLY A 114 1.04 -20.43 -20.75
CA GLY A 114 2.49 -20.47 -20.82
C GLY A 114 3.16 -20.10 -19.49
N THR A 115 4.41 -19.66 -19.57
CA THR A 115 5.18 -19.18 -18.42
C THR A 115 5.58 -17.73 -18.68
N VAL A 116 5.27 -16.83 -17.75
CA VAL A 116 5.56 -15.40 -17.84
C VAL A 116 6.15 -14.93 -16.50
N PHE A 117 7.23 -14.17 -16.53
CA PHE A 117 7.94 -13.73 -15.32
C PHE A 117 8.26 -14.87 -14.34
N GLY A 118 8.60 -16.06 -14.88
CA GLY A 118 8.93 -17.24 -14.08
C GLY A 118 7.73 -17.96 -13.45
N ILE A 119 6.50 -17.59 -13.79
CA ILE A 119 5.27 -18.22 -13.26
C ILE A 119 4.40 -18.81 -14.35
N PRO A 120 3.77 -19.97 -14.10
CA PRO A 120 2.82 -20.56 -15.03
C PRO A 120 1.50 -19.77 -15.03
N VAL A 121 1.08 -19.35 -16.22
CA VAL A 121 -0.17 -18.63 -16.44
C VAL A 121 -1.12 -19.42 -17.34
N ARG A 122 -2.41 -19.17 -17.20
CA ARG A 122 -3.47 -19.74 -18.06
C ARG A 122 -4.26 -18.62 -18.71
N ARG A 123 -4.76 -18.86 -19.89
CA ARG A 123 -5.72 -17.98 -20.55
C ARG A 123 -6.88 -17.67 -19.60
N GLY A 124 -7.19 -16.38 -19.45
CA GLY A 124 -8.20 -15.88 -18.52
C GLY A 124 -7.70 -15.54 -17.12
N ASP A 125 -6.43 -15.84 -16.79
CA ASP A 125 -5.84 -15.31 -15.54
C ASP A 125 -5.83 -13.77 -15.60
N LEU A 126 -6.11 -13.14 -14.47
CA LEU A 126 -6.11 -11.69 -14.34
C LEU A 126 -4.94 -11.24 -13.46
N PHE A 127 -4.23 -10.24 -13.90
CA PHE A 127 -3.16 -9.56 -13.16
C PHE A 127 -3.58 -8.13 -12.88
N ARG A 128 -3.78 -7.76 -11.62
CA ARG A 128 -4.01 -6.38 -11.20
C ARG A 128 -2.73 -5.82 -10.61
N VAL A 129 -2.18 -4.79 -11.23
CA VAL A 129 -0.98 -4.09 -10.75
C VAL A 129 -1.39 -3.07 -9.70
N GLU A 130 -0.74 -3.12 -8.56
CA GLU A 130 -0.95 -2.21 -7.45
C GLU A 130 0.39 -1.61 -7.02
N GLU A 131 0.39 -0.31 -6.74
CA GLU A 131 1.56 0.42 -6.27
C GLU A 131 1.14 1.63 -5.43
N SER A 132 2.00 2.06 -4.53
CA SER A 132 1.88 3.38 -3.91
C SER A 132 2.55 4.41 -4.81
N THR A 133 1.80 5.38 -5.28
CA THR A 133 2.36 6.49 -6.06
C THR A 133 3.01 7.51 -5.12
N LEU A 134 3.97 8.29 -5.64
CA LEU A 134 4.57 9.40 -4.89
C LEU A 134 3.53 10.40 -4.41
N GLU A 135 2.52 10.65 -5.22
CA GLU A 135 1.43 11.55 -4.90
C GLU A 135 0.59 11.01 -3.73
N ASN A 136 0.20 9.73 -3.77
CA ASN A 136 -0.53 9.09 -2.68
C ASN A 136 0.27 9.11 -1.38
N LEU A 137 1.58 8.86 -1.44
CA LEU A 137 2.46 8.93 -0.28
C LEU A 137 2.53 10.35 0.29
N LYS A 138 2.65 11.38 -0.58
CA LYS A 138 2.67 12.79 -0.18
C LYS A 138 1.35 13.19 0.49
N ILE A 139 0.22 12.87 -0.12
CA ILE A 139 -1.11 13.16 0.45
C ILE A 139 -1.26 12.47 1.81
N SER A 140 -0.92 11.17 1.90
CA SER A 140 -0.98 10.42 3.15
C SER A 140 -0.11 11.03 4.24
N THR A 141 1.13 11.45 3.92
CA THR A 141 2.02 12.09 4.87
C THR A 141 1.46 13.42 5.39
N GLN A 142 0.92 14.24 4.49
CA GLN A 142 0.32 15.53 4.86
C GLN A 142 -0.92 15.35 5.75
N THR A 143 -1.82 14.44 5.37
CA THR A 143 -3.02 14.13 6.16
C THR A 143 -2.64 13.62 7.54
N LEU A 144 -1.76 12.63 7.62
CA LEU A 144 -1.36 12.06 8.91
C LEU A 144 -0.59 13.05 9.79
N ALA A 145 0.21 13.93 9.20
CA ALA A 145 0.90 14.99 9.96
C ALA A 145 -0.07 16.01 10.58
N GLN A 146 -1.24 16.20 9.97
CA GLN A 146 -2.32 17.04 10.52
C GLN A 146 -3.12 16.32 11.61
N GLU A 147 -3.42 15.04 11.41
CA GLU A 147 -4.23 14.24 12.30
C GLU A 147 -3.47 13.81 13.58
N ILE A 148 -2.19 13.52 13.47
CA ILE A 148 -1.35 13.14 14.62
C ILE A 148 -0.92 14.41 15.38
N GLN A 149 -1.81 14.90 16.23
CA GLN A 149 -1.67 16.18 16.91
C GLN A 149 -0.46 16.25 17.85
N ASN A 150 0.24 17.40 17.81
CA ASN A 150 1.19 17.91 18.83
C ASN A 150 2.36 17.00 19.21
N ARG A 151 2.81 16.09 18.31
CA ARG A 151 3.86 15.14 18.64
C ARG A 151 4.86 15.06 17.50
N LYS A 152 6.10 14.81 17.87
CA LYS A 152 7.14 14.47 16.90
C LYS A 152 6.78 13.12 16.28
N VAL A 153 6.41 13.13 15.00
CA VAL A 153 6.04 11.92 14.23
C VAL A 153 7.23 11.51 13.38
N THR A 154 7.58 10.24 13.43
CA THR A 154 8.54 9.63 12.50
C THR A 154 7.79 8.94 11.37
N PHE A 155 8.11 9.30 10.13
CA PHE A 155 7.66 8.57 8.95
C PHE A 155 8.75 7.61 8.50
N ALA A 156 8.46 6.32 8.52
CA ALA A 156 9.31 5.25 8.00
C ALA A 156 8.77 4.75 6.67
N LEU A 157 9.65 4.29 5.79
CA LEU A 157 9.27 3.69 4.51
C LEU A 157 9.44 2.18 4.58
N TYR A 158 8.43 1.44 4.15
CA TYR A 158 8.42 0.00 4.08
C TYR A 158 8.22 -0.45 2.63
N HIS A 159 9.06 -1.32 2.08
CA HIS A 159 10.19 -1.94 2.75
C HIS A 159 11.48 -1.63 1.99
N LEU A 160 12.60 -1.77 2.69
CA LEU A 160 13.92 -1.54 2.14
C LEU A 160 14.30 -2.65 1.16
N ASP A 161 14.21 -2.33 -0.13
CA ASP A 161 14.45 -3.22 -1.26
C ASP A 161 15.08 -2.43 -2.40
N SER A 162 16.13 -2.93 -3.02
CA SER A 162 16.89 -2.20 -4.05
C SER A 162 16.05 -1.81 -5.27
N LEU A 163 15.13 -2.67 -5.71
CA LEU A 163 14.24 -2.38 -6.84
C LEU A 163 13.20 -1.32 -6.49
N ASN A 164 12.64 -1.38 -5.29
CA ASN A 164 11.73 -0.36 -4.81
C ASN A 164 12.45 0.98 -4.62
N LEU A 165 13.63 0.99 -3.98
CA LEU A 165 14.41 2.21 -3.78
C LEU A 165 14.83 2.87 -5.09
N THR A 166 15.17 2.10 -6.11
CA THR A 166 15.49 2.64 -7.44
C THR A 166 14.27 3.33 -8.07
N TYR A 167 13.09 2.77 -7.91
CA TYR A 167 11.85 3.35 -8.43
C TYR A 167 11.45 4.63 -7.69
N TYR A 168 11.58 4.63 -6.36
CA TYR A 168 11.21 5.77 -5.51
C TYR A 168 12.38 6.73 -5.27
N ALA A 169 13.44 6.70 -6.05
CA ALA A 169 14.72 7.42 -5.98
C ALA A 169 14.85 8.59 -4.98
N VAL A 170 16.05 8.82 -4.50
CA VAL A 170 16.47 9.75 -3.43
C VAL A 170 15.84 11.17 -3.40
N PRO A 171 15.43 11.82 -4.51
CA PRO A 171 14.69 13.08 -4.43
C PRO A 171 13.35 12.94 -3.71
N THR A 172 12.78 11.74 -3.69
CA THR A 172 11.50 11.41 -3.08
C THR A 172 11.52 11.51 -1.56
N THR A 173 12.62 11.16 -0.91
CA THR A 173 12.72 11.22 0.56
C THR A 173 12.66 12.65 1.11
N ARG A 174 13.06 13.66 0.33
CA ARG A 174 12.92 15.08 0.72
C ARG A 174 11.50 15.63 0.55
N VAL A 175 10.69 15.00 -0.28
CA VAL A 175 9.29 15.43 -0.52
C VAL A 175 8.38 15.01 0.63
N PHE A 176 8.76 14.00 1.41
CA PHE A 176 7.95 13.49 2.52
C PHE A 176 8.17 14.21 3.86
N LEU A 177 9.21 15.01 3.98
CA LEU A 177 9.38 15.79 5.20
C LEU A 177 8.43 16.98 5.16
N PRO A 178 7.53 17.15 6.15
CA PRO A 178 6.77 18.39 6.27
C PRO A 178 7.78 19.53 6.32
N GLN A 179 7.62 20.50 5.43
CA GLN A 179 8.37 21.75 5.50
C GLN A 179 8.05 22.34 6.88
N GLY A 180 9.01 22.27 7.79
CA GLY A 180 8.84 22.85 9.12
C GLY A 180 8.41 24.31 8.96
N LYS A 181 7.29 24.66 9.59
CA LYS A 181 6.96 26.06 9.79
C LYS A 181 8.09 26.60 10.67
N GLY A 182 8.98 27.42 10.08
CA GLY A 182 9.96 28.21 10.82
C GLY A 182 9.28 29.19 11.75
#